data_02ce977b6a42cb048fc1c269c2da9077
#
_entry.id   02ce977b6a42cb048fc1c269c2da9077
#
_cell.length_a   1.000
_cell.length_b   1.000
_cell.length_c   1.000
_cell.angle_alpha   90.00
_cell.angle_beta   90.00
_cell.angle_gamma   90.00
#
_symmetry.space_group_name_H-M   'P 1'
#
loop_
_entity.id
_entity.type
_entity.pdbx_description
1 polymer ?
#
loop_
_entity_poly.entity_id
_entity_poly.type
_entity_poly.pdbx_seq_one_letter_code
_entity_poly.pdbx_strand_id
1 'polypeptide(L)'
;MYIKASCFSLILSFLFNSCVGQITEPIPVTITKIHKDSITLKAETQPEYRNSVHDKDYQGNQISGVIRTMFQDSKGNFWFGTQSGLCRYDKNGLVYFVLKNNNGQDVTVHVIIEDKLGNIWIGYDRGIAKFDGNYFTMYYEKDKMKIGGLWSMIMDKKGILWVGTTQGAYTFDGETFKPFEIPEGKINPDVGVSTTKMVHSIIEDSKGKMWFATNGGVYIYDGTKLTNLSEKEGLQSNFIGQIIESKEGYFWISTSKGLFKYDGNTIVNVTENLLNQNDGIGCILEDKNGTLWFNANKRDIYSYSNKVFTKIESKENEFKPFPFTIYQDKQDRLWFVGLKGAYRLENNKFINVNRMGPW
;
A
#
# COMPACT_ATOMS: atom_id res chain seq x y z
N MET A 1 33.34 -4.23 85.80
CA MET A 1 33.52 -5.40 84.96
C MET A 1 32.51 -5.37 83.89
N TYR A 2 32.92 -5.03 82.69
CA TYR A 2 32.01 -4.69 81.54
C TYR A 2 31.62 -5.96 80.79
N ILE A 3 30.31 -6.16 80.56
CA ILE A 3 29.82 -7.15 79.65
C ILE A 3 29.20 -6.41 78.45
N LYS A 4 29.79 -6.57 77.30
CA LYS A 4 29.25 -6.05 75.99
C LYS A 4 28.14 -6.96 75.49
N ALA A 5 26.95 -6.39 75.27
CA ALA A 5 25.91 -7.03 74.55
C ALA A 5 26.08 -6.75 73.04
N SER A 6 26.14 -7.80 72.24
CA SER A 6 26.24 -7.73 70.81
C SER A 6 24.81 -7.83 70.20
N CYS A 7 24.34 -6.76 69.62
CA CYS A 7 23.11 -6.77 68.81
C CYS A 7 23.35 -7.35 67.41
N PHE A 8 22.74 -8.49 67.13
CA PHE A 8 22.66 -9.04 65.76
C PHE A 8 21.50 -8.35 65.05
N SER A 9 21.84 -7.52 64.10
CA SER A 9 20.86 -6.92 63.20
C SER A 9 20.70 -7.81 61.97
N LEU A 10 19.53 -8.42 61.80
CA LEU A 10 19.15 -9.20 60.60
C LEU A 10 18.75 -8.20 59.51
N ILE A 11 19.58 -8.02 58.51
CA ILE A 11 19.25 -7.28 57.30
C ILE A 11 18.57 -8.25 56.33
N LEU A 12 17.26 -8.10 56.17
CA LEU A 12 16.45 -8.78 55.15
C LEU A 12 16.64 -8.03 53.81
N SER A 13 17.52 -8.51 52.95
CA SER A 13 17.69 -7.95 51.59
C SER A 13 16.58 -8.50 50.70
N PHE A 14 15.60 -7.65 50.39
CA PHE A 14 14.68 -7.87 49.28
C PHE A 14 15.46 -7.69 47.98
N LEU A 15 15.66 -8.79 47.26
CA LEU A 15 16.11 -8.77 45.86
C LEU A 15 14.95 -8.37 45.02
N PHE A 16 14.86 -7.10 44.64
CA PHE A 16 14.06 -6.66 43.51
C PHE A 16 14.76 -7.10 42.20
N ASN A 17 14.29 -8.18 41.61
CA ASN A 17 14.60 -8.47 40.21
C ASN A 17 13.87 -7.43 39.35
N SER A 18 14.54 -6.31 39.10
CA SER A 18 14.17 -5.45 38.00
C SER A 18 14.53 -6.17 36.68
N CYS A 19 13.55 -6.66 35.95
CA CYS A 19 13.71 -6.98 34.52
C CYS A 19 14.08 -5.68 33.80
N VAL A 20 15.36 -5.41 33.71
CA VAL A 20 15.90 -4.45 32.76
C VAL A 20 15.74 -5.15 31.38
N GLY A 21 14.81 -4.68 30.57
CA GLY A 21 14.72 -5.10 29.21
C GLY A 21 16.06 -4.87 28.52
N GLN A 22 16.65 -5.93 28.00
CA GLN A 22 17.87 -5.83 27.20
C GLN A 22 17.54 -4.89 26.02
N ILE A 23 18.17 -3.72 26.06
CA ILE A 23 18.28 -2.87 24.87
C ILE A 23 19.24 -3.65 23.96
N THR A 24 18.68 -4.42 23.04
CA THR A 24 19.47 -5.01 21.96
C THR A 24 20.02 -3.88 21.11
N GLU A 25 21.34 -3.77 21.06
CA GLU A 25 22.00 -2.85 20.13
C GLU A 25 21.48 -3.12 18.70
N PRO A 26 21.29 -2.08 17.89
CA PRO A 26 20.83 -2.28 16.51
C PRO A 26 21.84 -3.17 15.78
N ILE A 27 21.32 -4.26 15.19
CA ILE A 27 22.12 -5.19 14.38
C ILE A 27 22.77 -4.36 13.25
N PRO A 28 24.09 -4.42 13.08
CA PRO A 28 24.76 -3.63 12.06
C PRO A 28 24.25 -4.01 10.67
N VAL A 29 23.82 -3.00 9.91
CA VAL A 29 23.43 -3.16 8.50
C VAL A 29 24.67 -3.60 7.74
N THR A 30 24.68 -4.83 7.26
CA THR A 30 25.79 -5.34 6.44
C THR A 30 25.60 -4.88 5.01
N ILE A 31 26.37 -3.87 4.60
CA ILE A 31 26.40 -3.42 3.20
C ILE A 31 27.24 -4.41 2.41
N THR A 32 26.58 -5.26 1.63
CA THR A 32 27.21 -6.40 0.93
C THR A 32 27.83 -6.07 -0.41
N LYS A 33 27.36 -5.00 -1.10
CA LYS A 33 27.99 -4.53 -2.35
C LYS A 33 27.66 -3.07 -2.66
N ILE A 34 28.67 -2.27 -2.92
CA ILE A 34 28.52 -0.94 -3.53
C ILE A 34 28.96 -1.05 -4.97
N HIS A 35 28.01 -1.06 -5.92
CA HIS A 35 28.33 -0.87 -7.33
C HIS A 35 28.52 0.64 -7.57
N LYS A 36 29.72 1.03 -8.02
CA LYS A 36 30.09 2.45 -8.20
C LYS A 36 29.19 3.22 -9.18
N ASP A 37 28.55 2.51 -10.09
CA ASP A 37 27.70 3.09 -11.15
C ASP A 37 26.20 2.85 -10.97
N SER A 38 25.78 2.13 -9.91
CA SER A 38 24.37 1.91 -9.61
C SER A 38 23.80 3.08 -8.78
N ILE A 39 22.59 3.46 -9.09
CA ILE A 39 21.81 4.47 -8.33
C ILE A 39 21.18 3.90 -7.06
N THR A 40 21.49 2.65 -6.73
CA THR A 40 20.87 1.91 -5.62
C THR A 40 21.92 1.44 -4.64
N LEU A 41 21.68 1.66 -3.35
CA LEU A 41 22.41 1.01 -2.27
C LEU A 41 21.63 -0.24 -1.84
N LYS A 42 22.31 -1.36 -1.72
CA LYS A 42 21.74 -2.64 -1.28
C LYS A 42 22.25 -2.99 0.12
N ALA A 43 21.34 -3.31 1.04
CA ALA A 43 21.68 -3.82 2.36
C ALA A 43 20.82 -5.06 2.67
N GLU A 44 21.42 -6.07 3.25
CA GLU A 44 20.72 -7.28 3.73
C GLU A 44 20.65 -7.25 5.26
N THR A 45 19.44 -7.46 5.80
CA THR A 45 19.19 -7.43 7.23
C THR A 45 18.31 -8.61 7.65
N GLN A 46 18.54 -9.16 8.82
CA GLN A 46 17.57 -10.08 9.43
C GLN A 46 16.32 -9.30 9.86
N PRO A 47 15.13 -9.95 9.81
CA PRO A 47 13.92 -9.33 10.33
C PRO A 47 14.05 -9.03 11.82
N GLU A 48 13.77 -7.81 12.20
CA GLU A 48 13.56 -7.38 13.57
C GLU A 48 12.07 -7.21 13.82
N TYR A 49 11.58 -7.63 14.97
CA TYR A 49 10.16 -7.67 15.29
C TYR A 49 9.82 -6.76 16.47
N ARG A 50 8.60 -6.20 16.43
CA ARG A 50 7.99 -5.44 17.53
C ARG A 50 6.73 -6.12 18.02
N ASN A 51 6.38 -5.87 19.26
CA ASN A 51 5.13 -6.36 19.86
C ASN A 51 3.92 -5.45 19.57
N SER A 52 4.15 -4.26 19.02
CA SER A 52 3.10 -3.29 18.73
C SER A 52 3.49 -2.32 17.63
N VAL A 53 2.51 -1.64 17.06
CA VAL A 53 2.73 -0.50 16.15
C VAL A 53 3.31 0.67 16.94
N HIS A 54 4.36 1.28 16.42
CA HIS A 54 4.88 2.55 16.92
C HIS A 54 4.14 3.70 16.20
N ASP A 55 2.81 3.75 16.36
CA ASP A 55 1.95 4.76 15.73
C ASP A 55 1.52 5.77 16.79
N LYS A 56 1.88 7.04 16.61
CA LYS A 56 1.48 8.14 17.52
C LYS A 56 -0.04 8.32 17.56
N ASP A 57 -0.72 7.92 16.49
CA ASP A 57 -2.18 8.01 16.34
C ASP A 57 -2.89 6.70 16.71
N TYR A 58 -2.13 5.71 17.20
CA TYR A 58 -2.68 4.42 17.57
C TYR A 58 -3.46 4.49 18.88
N GLN A 59 -4.73 4.22 18.81
CA GLN A 59 -5.61 4.10 19.97
C GLN A 59 -6.38 2.77 19.92
N GLY A 60 -6.09 1.87 20.86
CA GLY A 60 -6.86 0.64 21.07
C GLY A 60 -6.29 -0.61 20.36
N ASN A 61 -7.18 -1.56 20.02
CA ASN A 61 -6.82 -2.90 19.55
C ASN A 61 -6.67 -3.03 18.02
N GLN A 62 -6.70 -1.94 17.28
CA GLN A 62 -6.57 -1.97 15.81
C GLN A 62 -5.21 -2.52 15.38
N ILE A 63 -5.12 -3.09 14.18
CA ILE A 63 -3.86 -3.53 13.57
C ILE A 63 -2.93 -2.31 13.43
N SER A 64 -3.43 -1.19 12.92
CA SER A 64 -2.78 0.11 12.84
C SER A 64 -3.84 1.20 12.71
N GLY A 65 -3.53 2.43 13.11
CA GLY A 65 -4.40 3.59 12.91
C GLY A 65 -4.62 3.92 11.43
N VAL A 66 -3.62 3.65 10.59
CA VAL A 66 -3.66 3.86 9.14
C VAL A 66 -3.05 2.67 8.42
N ILE A 67 -3.87 1.97 7.64
CA ILE A 67 -3.43 0.88 6.75
C ILE A 67 -3.54 1.37 5.31
N ARG A 68 -2.39 1.44 4.61
CA ARG A 68 -2.31 1.94 3.24
C ARG A 68 -2.66 0.88 2.21
N THR A 69 -2.23 -0.36 2.47
CA THR A 69 -2.39 -1.49 1.56
C THR A 69 -2.52 -2.79 2.32
N MET A 70 -3.11 -3.77 1.67
CA MET A 70 -3.26 -5.13 2.14
C MET A 70 -2.96 -6.10 1.00
N PHE A 71 -2.35 -7.23 1.33
CA PHE A 71 -2.03 -8.30 0.39
C PHE A 71 -2.10 -9.66 1.09
N GLN A 72 -2.60 -10.69 0.41
CA GLN A 72 -2.52 -12.07 0.90
C GLN A 72 -1.55 -12.86 0.02
N ASP A 73 -0.47 -13.37 0.61
CA ASP A 73 0.57 -14.10 -0.10
C ASP A 73 0.11 -15.51 -0.54
N SER A 74 0.94 -16.20 -1.33
CA SER A 74 0.66 -17.54 -1.83
C SER A 74 0.48 -18.57 -0.72
N LYS A 75 1.11 -18.34 0.45
CA LYS A 75 1.02 -19.20 1.65
C LYS A 75 -0.21 -18.90 2.51
N GLY A 76 -1.02 -17.87 2.14
CA GLY A 76 -2.23 -17.48 2.84
C GLY A 76 -2.03 -16.45 3.96
N ASN A 77 -0.82 -15.97 4.18
CA ASN A 77 -0.56 -14.94 5.18
C ASN A 77 -1.08 -13.58 4.69
N PHE A 78 -1.64 -12.79 5.62
CA PHE A 78 -2.05 -11.42 5.34
C PHE A 78 -0.93 -10.44 5.68
N TRP A 79 -0.61 -9.58 4.73
CA TRP A 79 0.36 -8.52 4.88
C TRP A 79 -0.35 -7.17 4.86
N PHE A 80 0.05 -6.29 5.77
CA PHE A 80 -0.52 -4.94 5.88
C PHE A 80 0.61 -3.92 5.82
N GLY A 81 0.54 -3.05 4.81
CA GLY A 81 1.37 -1.87 4.72
C GLY A 81 0.71 -0.72 5.46
N THR A 82 1.39 -0.18 6.46
CA THR A 82 0.85 0.84 7.35
C THR A 82 1.64 2.13 7.27
N GLN A 83 1.12 3.18 7.87
CA GLN A 83 1.84 4.44 8.01
C GLN A 83 3.08 4.32 8.90
N SER A 84 3.16 3.28 9.72
CA SER A 84 4.25 3.06 10.69
C SER A 84 4.98 1.73 10.44
N GLY A 85 5.01 1.24 9.19
CA GLY A 85 5.75 0.06 8.81
C GLY A 85 4.90 -1.07 8.26
N LEU A 86 5.40 -2.28 8.41
CA LEU A 86 4.86 -3.51 7.85
C LEU A 86 4.40 -4.44 8.96
N CYS A 87 3.25 -5.10 8.78
CA CYS A 87 2.87 -6.21 9.62
C CYS A 87 2.34 -7.38 8.81
N ARG A 88 2.42 -8.58 9.40
CA ARG A 88 1.95 -9.83 8.83
C ARG A 88 1.12 -10.58 9.85
N TYR A 89 -0.02 -11.10 9.42
CA TYR A 89 -0.79 -12.09 10.17
C TYR A 89 -0.63 -13.46 9.52
N ASP A 90 -0.19 -14.42 10.31
CA ASP A 90 -0.03 -15.83 9.92
C ASP A 90 -0.59 -16.77 11.00
N LYS A 91 -0.35 -18.07 10.87
CA LYS A 91 -0.82 -19.10 11.84
C LYS A 91 -0.34 -18.87 13.28
N ASN A 92 0.70 -18.07 13.49
CA ASN A 92 1.25 -17.77 14.81
C ASN A 92 0.72 -16.42 15.35
N GLY A 93 -0.15 -15.72 14.57
CA GLY A 93 -0.72 -14.44 14.93
C GLY A 93 -0.12 -13.26 14.20
N LEU A 94 -0.36 -12.06 14.73
CA LEU A 94 0.07 -10.80 14.12
C LEU A 94 1.48 -10.43 14.59
N VAL A 95 2.38 -10.18 13.64
CA VAL A 95 3.74 -9.70 13.89
C VAL A 95 3.99 -8.38 13.17
N TYR A 96 4.79 -7.50 13.78
CA TYR A 96 5.19 -6.21 13.25
C TYR A 96 6.68 -6.22 12.95
N PHE A 97 7.04 -5.83 11.73
CA PHE A 97 8.44 -5.75 11.29
C PHE A 97 8.99 -4.35 11.53
N VAL A 98 10.21 -4.28 12.03
CA VAL A 98 10.98 -3.04 12.07
C VAL A 98 11.57 -2.83 10.69
N LEU A 99 10.99 -1.92 9.91
CA LEU A 99 11.47 -1.54 8.60
C LEU A 99 11.91 -0.07 8.65
N LYS A 100 13.17 0.19 8.35
CA LYS A 100 13.77 1.54 8.41
C LYS A 100 14.26 1.98 7.04
N ASN A 101 14.17 3.28 6.78
CA ASN A 101 14.85 3.88 5.63
C ASN A 101 16.36 4.04 5.90
N ASN A 102 17.10 4.55 4.92
CA ASN A 102 18.56 4.78 5.02
C ASN A 102 18.96 5.81 6.11
N ASN A 103 18.00 6.55 6.67
CA ASN A 103 18.21 7.50 7.77
C ASN A 103 17.82 6.92 9.14
N GLY A 104 17.50 5.62 9.21
CA GLY A 104 17.07 4.97 10.44
C GLY A 104 15.64 5.31 10.90
N GLN A 105 14.83 5.96 10.05
CA GLN A 105 13.46 6.33 10.37
C GLN A 105 12.48 5.20 9.97
N ASP A 106 11.39 5.06 10.71
CA ASP A 106 10.28 4.20 10.32
C ASP A 106 9.70 4.62 8.98
N VAL A 107 9.26 3.65 8.19
CA VAL A 107 8.76 3.87 6.84
C VAL A 107 7.24 3.76 6.77
N THR A 108 6.63 4.51 5.85
CA THR A 108 5.25 4.27 5.42
C THR A 108 5.27 3.29 4.25
N VAL A 109 4.56 2.18 4.40
CA VAL A 109 4.45 1.15 3.35
C VAL A 109 3.20 1.42 2.51
N HIS A 110 3.39 1.60 1.21
CA HIS A 110 2.32 1.96 0.27
C HIS A 110 1.86 0.79 -0.59
N VAL A 111 2.73 -0.16 -0.89
CA VAL A 111 2.41 -1.28 -1.78
C VAL A 111 3.16 -2.54 -1.36
N ILE A 112 2.49 -3.69 -1.52
CA ILE A 112 3.04 -5.02 -1.24
C ILE A 112 2.61 -5.93 -2.38
N ILE A 113 3.58 -6.65 -2.95
CA ILE A 113 3.34 -7.66 -3.98
C ILE A 113 4.18 -8.90 -3.70
N GLU A 114 3.83 -10.02 -4.32
CA GLU A 114 4.60 -11.27 -4.29
C GLU A 114 5.11 -11.58 -5.70
N ASP A 115 6.38 -11.97 -5.82
CA ASP A 115 6.93 -12.44 -7.08
C ASP A 115 6.68 -13.94 -7.29
N LYS A 116 7.02 -14.45 -8.48
CA LYS A 116 6.83 -15.87 -8.85
C LYS A 116 7.65 -16.85 -7.99
N LEU A 117 8.64 -16.38 -7.26
CA LEU A 117 9.48 -17.16 -6.36
C LEU A 117 8.96 -17.14 -4.92
N GLY A 118 7.87 -16.40 -4.65
CA GLY A 118 7.29 -16.22 -3.32
C GLY A 118 8.00 -15.18 -2.45
N ASN A 119 8.85 -14.34 -3.03
CA ASN A 119 9.42 -13.21 -2.32
C ASN A 119 8.38 -12.09 -2.22
N ILE A 120 8.32 -11.45 -1.07
CA ILE A 120 7.45 -10.31 -0.84
C ILE A 120 8.23 -9.03 -1.11
N TRP A 121 7.73 -8.22 -2.05
CA TRP A 121 8.27 -6.92 -2.37
C TRP A 121 7.44 -5.84 -1.71
N ILE A 122 8.09 -4.94 -1.02
CA ILE A 122 7.50 -3.89 -0.21
C ILE A 122 7.97 -2.55 -0.73
N GLY A 123 7.03 -1.75 -1.23
CA GLY A 123 7.28 -0.37 -1.64
C GLY A 123 6.96 0.60 -0.51
N TYR A 124 7.92 1.47 -0.18
CA TYR A 124 7.78 2.45 0.89
C TYR A 124 8.38 3.81 0.48
N ASP A 125 8.27 4.81 1.36
CA ASP A 125 8.83 6.12 1.11
C ASP A 125 10.32 6.04 0.73
N ARG A 126 10.65 6.34 -0.52
CA ARG A 126 12.01 6.42 -1.08
C ARG A 126 12.78 5.12 -1.15
N GLY A 127 12.10 3.97 -1.25
CA GLY A 127 12.78 2.70 -1.39
C GLY A 127 11.88 1.52 -1.60
N ILE A 128 12.50 0.39 -1.86
CA ILE A 128 11.86 -0.92 -1.86
C ILE A 128 12.65 -1.89 -1.00
N ALA A 129 11.92 -2.85 -0.43
CA ALA A 129 12.50 -3.99 0.25
C ALA A 129 11.99 -5.27 -0.40
N LYS A 130 12.83 -6.29 -0.46
CA LYS A 130 12.47 -7.65 -0.81
C LYS A 130 12.65 -8.54 0.40
N PHE A 131 11.64 -9.29 0.79
CA PHE A 131 11.69 -10.29 1.83
C PHE A 131 11.61 -11.69 1.22
N ASP A 132 12.64 -12.52 1.42
CA ASP A 132 12.72 -13.88 0.88
C ASP A 132 12.20 -14.96 1.85
N GLY A 133 11.67 -14.54 3.00
CA GLY A 133 11.23 -15.42 4.08
C GLY A 133 12.21 -15.45 5.26
N ASN A 134 13.49 -15.10 5.05
CA ASN A 134 14.53 -15.10 6.06
C ASN A 134 15.18 -13.73 6.23
N TYR A 135 15.39 -13.00 5.14
CA TYR A 135 16.11 -11.73 5.13
C TYR A 135 15.33 -10.66 4.36
N PHE A 136 15.48 -9.42 4.81
CA PHE A 136 15.16 -8.26 3.99
C PHE A 136 16.36 -7.83 3.18
N THR A 137 16.19 -7.67 1.88
CA THR A 137 17.12 -6.93 1.02
C THR A 137 16.53 -5.55 0.78
N MET A 138 17.21 -4.52 1.27
CA MET A 138 16.77 -3.13 1.15
C MET A 138 17.47 -2.46 -0.04
N TYR A 139 16.71 -1.74 -0.83
CA TYR A 139 17.19 -0.96 -1.97
C TYR A 139 16.84 0.49 -1.73
N TYR A 140 17.85 1.31 -1.50
CA TYR A 140 17.70 2.72 -1.17
C TYR A 140 18.01 3.61 -2.37
N GLU A 141 17.38 4.76 -2.37
CA GLU A 141 17.73 5.85 -3.28
C GLU A 141 19.16 6.35 -3.01
N LYS A 142 19.97 6.50 -4.05
CA LYS A 142 21.29 7.12 -3.96
C LYS A 142 21.16 8.63 -4.20
N ASP A 143 21.95 9.44 -3.49
CA ASP A 143 21.87 10.90 -3.29
C ASP A 143 21.49 11.81 -4.47
N LYS A 144 21.38 11.33 -5.70
CA LYS A 144 21.08 12.13 -6.89
C LYS A 144 19.79 11.78 -7.61
N MET A 145 19.16 10.66 -7.31
CA MET A 145 17.83 10.32 -7.83
C MET A 145 16.76 10.56 -6.78
N LYS A 146 15.98 11.59 -7.00
CA LYS A 146 14.78 11.83 -6.21
C LYS A 146 13.64 10.98 -6.78
N ILE A 147 13.62 9.68 -6.44
CA ILE A 147 12.48 8.81 -6.78
C ILE A 147 11.19 9.37 -6.17
N GLY A 148 11.30 10.12 -5.07
CA GLY A 148 10.15 10.64 -4.35
C GLY A 148 9.39 9.54 -3.58
N GLY A 149 8.18 9.82 -3.16
CA GLY A 149 7.31 8.82 -2.53
C GLY A 149 6.89 7.75 -3.54
N LEU A 150 7.07 6.48 -3.19
CA LEU A 150 6.61 5.35 -3.99
C LEU A 150 5.13 5.11 -3.71
N TRP A 151 4.30 5.01 -4.75
CA TRP A 151 2.85 4.86 -4.63
C TRP A 151 2.29 3.58 -5.24
N SER A 152 2.92 3.07 -6.29
CA SER A 152 2.49 1.85 -6.96
C SER A 152 3.67 1.01 -7.40
N MET A 153 3.46 -0.30 -7.49
CA MET A 153 4.48 -1.25 -7.89
C MET A 153 3.81 -2.51 -8.44
N ILE A 154 4.30 -3.01 -9.57
CA ILE A 154 3.90 -4.31 -10.10
C ILE A 154 5.13 -5.03 -10.65
N MET A 155 5.07 -6.36 -10.65
CA MET A 155 5.97 -7.22 -11.41
C MET A 155 5.28 -7.58 -12.72
N ASP A 156 5.86 -7.21 -13.86
CA ASP A 156 5.29 -7.58 -15.15
C ASP A 156 5.49 -9.07 -15.48
N LYS A 157 4.85 -9.55 -16.54
CA LYS A 157 4.95 -10.97 -16.98
C LYS A 157 6.37 -11.38 -17.32
N LYS A 158 7.25 -10.43 -17.66
CA LYS A 158 8.66 -10.63 -17.96
C LYS A 158 9.55 -10.65 -16.71
N GLY A 159 9.00 -10.31 -15.53
CA GLY A 159 9.73 -10.23 -14.26
C GLY A 159 10.42 -8.89 -14.02
N ILE A 160 10.09 -7.85 -14.78
CA ILE A 160 10.55 -6.48 -14.52
C ILE A 160 9.63 -5.83 -13.50
N LEU A 161 10.22 -5.27 -12.46
CA LEU A 161 9.48 -4.51 -11.47
C LEU A 161 9.27 -3.08 -11.96
N TRP A 162 8.02 -2.68 -12.11
CA TRP A 162 7.62 -1.32 -12.44
C TRP A 162 7.23 -0.58 -11.17
N VAL A 163 7.70 0.64 -11.04
CA VAL A 163 7.55 1.46 -9.83
C VAL A 163 6.98 2.82 -10.21
N GLY A 164 5.84 3.16 -9.64
CA GLY A 164 5.20 4.47 -9.78
C GLY A 164 5.48 5.34 -8.56
N THR A 165 5.89 6.57 -8.80
CA THR A 165 6.33 7.50 -7.76
C THR A 165 5.69 8.87 -7.91
N THR A 166 5.95 9.76 -6.97
CA THR A 166 5.56 11.19 -7.08
C THR A 166 6.31 11.93 -8.19
N GLN A 167 7.39 11.36 -8.75
CA GLN A 167 8.24 12.00 -9.76
C GLN A 167 8.18 11.30 -11.13
N GLY A 168 7.39 10.25 -11.29
CA GLY A 168 7.25 9.49 -12.52
C GLY A 168 7.31 7.99 -12.32
N ALA A 169 7.55 7.27 -13.39
CA ALA A 169 7.69 5.82 -13.40
C ALA A 169 9.15 5.39 -13.55
N TYR A 170 9.45 4.22 -13.00
CA TYR A 170 10.75 3.58 -13.09
C TYR A 170 10.57 2.09 -13.33
N THR A 171 11.57 1.47 -13.96
CA THR A 171 11.75 0.01 -13.95
C THR A 171 12.89 -0.35 -13.02
N PHE A 172 12.82 -1.53 -12.41
CA PHE A 172 13.86 -2.07 -11.55
C PHE A 172 14.16 -3.51 -11.96
N ASP A 173 15.42 -3.80 -12.26
CA ASP A 173 15.87 -5.10 -12.77
C ASP A 173 16.46 -6.03 -11.69
N GLY A 174 16.27 -5.68 -10.40
CA GLY A 174 16.86 -6.37 -9.25
C GLY A 174 18.14 -5.70 -8.73
N GLU A 175 18.73 -4.77 -9.48
CA GLU A 175 19.95 -4.04 -9.11
C GLU A 175 19.82 -2.53 -9.30
N THR A 176 19.18 -2.08 -10.40
CA THR A 176 19.20 -0.68 -10.82
C THR A 176 17.81 -0.17 -11.17
N PHE A 177 17.47 1.01 -10.64
CA PHE A 177 16.33 1.77 -11.11
C PHE A 177 16.66 2.48 -12.41
N LYS A 178 15.78 2.34 -13.41
CA LYS A 178 15.86 3.05 -14.69
C LYS A 178 14.61 3.92 -14.85
N PRO A 179 14.76 5.24 -15.08
CA PRO A 179 13.59 6.08 -15.33
C PRO A 179 12.86 5.60 -16.59
N PHE A 180 11.54 5.62 -16.51
CA PHE A 180 10.65 5.45 -17.64
C PHE A 180 9.98 6.80 -17.92
N GLU A 181 10.27 7.38 -19.09
CA GLU A 181 9.84 8.73 -19.41
C GLU A 181 8.35 8.79 -19.71
N ILE A 182 7.61 9.41 -18.80
CA ILE A 182 6.21 9.81 -19.00
C ILE A 182 6.23 11.32 -19.30
N PRO A 183 5.72 11.75 -20.46
CA PRO A 183 5.64 13.18 -20.80
C PRO A 183 4.79 13.95 -19.78
N GLU A 184 5.05 15.23 -19.63
CA GLU A 184 4.19 16.09 -18.84
C GLU A 184 2.83 16.21 -19.51
N GLY A 185 1.78 15.94 -18.72
CA GLY A 185 0.41 16.13 -19.11
C GLY A 185 -0.11 17.53 -18.77
N LYS A 186 -1.39 17.76 -19.00
CA LYS A 186 -2.05 18.98 -18.60
C LYS A 186 -2.48 18.88 -17.13
N ILE A 187 -2.08 19.85 -16.32
CA ILE A 187 -2.51 19.95 -14.92
C ILE A 187 -4.02 20.20 -14.87
N ASN A 188 -4.71 19.46 -14.01
CA ASN A 188 -6.08 19.78 -13.62
C ASN A 188 -6.06 20.83 -12.50
N PRO A 189 -6.48 22.08 -12.73
CA PRO A 189 -6.42 23.14 -11.73
C PRO A 189 -7.33 22.88 -10.53
N ASP A 190 -8.39 22.09 -10.69
CA ASP A 190 -9.38 21.83 -9.65
C ASP A 190 -8.85 20.87 -8.55
N VAL A 191 -7.76 20.15 -8.80
CA VAL A 191 -7.24 19.12 -7.89
C VAL A 191 -6.04 19.60 -7.06
N GLY A 192 -5.46 20.78 -7.40
CA GLY A 192 -4.37 21.37 -6.61
C GLY A 192 -3.07 20.57 -6.63
N VAL A 193 -2.82 19.77 -7.67
CA VAL A 193 -1.59 18.98 -7.81
C VAL A 193 -0.42 19.82 -8.33
N SER A 194 0.78 19.57 -7.82
CA SER A 194 1.99 20.31 -8.19
C SER A 194 2.76 19.68 -9.36
N THR A 195 2.41 18.46 -9.77
CA THR A 195 3.09 17.72 -10.86
C THR A 195 2.09 16.82 -11.60
N THR A 196 2.26 16.69 -12.90
CA THR A 196 1.51 15.74 -13.74
C THR A 196 2.16 14.35 -13.78
N LYS A 197 3.38 14.21 -13.28
CA LYS A 197 4.18 12.99 -13.38
C LYS A 197 3.89 11.96 -12.28
N MET A 198 3.19 12.34 -11.22
CA MET A 198 2.86 11.39 -10.14
C MET A 198 2.06 10.21 -10.69
N VAL A 199 2.56 9.00 -10.42
CA VAL A 199 1.94 7.74 -10.87
C VAL A 199 1.26 7.07 -9.67
N HIS A 200 -0.06 7.03 -9.68
CA HIS A 200 -0.89 6.49 -8.61
C HIS A 200 -1.08 4.97 -8.71
N SER A 201 -1.20 4.47 -9.94
CA SER A 201 -1.44 3.06 -10.21
C SER A 201 -0.77 2.65 -11.52
N ILE A 202 -0.24 1.43 -11.54
CA ILE A 202 0.32 0.78 -12.74
C ILE A 202 -0.34 -0.59 -12.85
N ILE A 203 -0.75 -0.95 -14.06
CA ILE A 203 -1.16 -2.33 -14.38
C ILE A 203 -0.53 -2.79 -15.69
N GLU A 204 -0.33 -4.09 -15.83
CA GLU A 204 -0.10 -4.75 -17.12
C GLU A 204 -1.40 -5.42 -17.55
N ASP A 205 -1.93 -5.04 -18.71
CA ASP A 205 -3.17 -5.61 -19.20
C ASP A 205 -3.00 -7.05 -19.74
N SER A 206 -4.10 -7.69 -20.07
CA SER A 206 -4.12 -9.06 -20.61
C SER A 206 -3.30 -9.19 -21.90
N LYS A 207 -3.17 -8.11 -22.67
CA LYS A 207 -2.42 -8.01 -23.94
C LYS A 207 -0.96 -7.62 -23.76
N GLY A 208 -0.48 -7.41 -22.50
CA GLY A 208 0.89 -7.05 -22.15
C GLY A 208 1.22 -5.57 -22.30
N LYS A 209 0.21 -4.69 -22.41
CA LYS A 209 0.43 -3.24 -22.38
C LYS A 209 0.49 -2.74 -20.95
N MET A 210 1.38 -1.78 -20.72
CA MET A 210 1.50 -1.11 -19.42
C MET A 210 0.61 0.12 -19.38
N TRP A 211 -0.19 0.25 -18.34
CA TRP A 211 -1.08 1.38 -18.10
C TRP A 211 -0.65 2.14 -16.86
N PHE A 212 -0.62 3.45 -16.95
CA PHE A 212 -0.18 4.34 -15.87
C PHE A 212 -1.30 5.33 -15.55
N ALA A 213 -1.83 5.27 -14.35
CA ALA A 213 -2.73 6.27 -13.80
C ALA A 213 -1.92 7.42 -13.21
N THR A 214 -2.07 8.63 -13.74
CA THR A 214 -1.26 9.78 -13.35
C THR A 214 -2.10 11.02 -13.06
N ASN A 215 -1.44 12.07 -12.54
CA ASN A 215 -2.04 13.41 -12.46
C ASN A 215 -2.19 14.08 -13.85
N GLY A 216 -1.58 13.53 -14.88
CA GLY A 216 -1.60 14.06 -16.26
C GLY A 216 -2.43 13.24 -17.24
N GLY A 217 -3.20 12.26 -16.74
CA GLY A 217 -4.04 11.39 -17.56
C GLY A 217 -3.67 9.91 -17.45
N VAL A 218 -4.27 9.11 -18.33
CA VAL A 218 -3.93 7.69 -18.49
C VAL A 218 -2.90 7.55 -19.60
N TYR A 219 -1.73 7.02 -19.28
CA TYR A 219 -0.73 6.67 -20.28
C TYR A 219 -0.72 5.17 -20.54
N ILE A 220 -0.63 4.79 -21.80
CA ILE A 220 -0.64 3.39 -22.25
C ILE A 220 0.60 3.14 -23.09
N TYR A 221 1.46 2.22 -22.65
CA TYR A 221 2.67 1.80 -23.33
C TYR A 221 2.51 0.39 -23.91
N ASP A 222 2.65 0.26 -25.21
CA ASP A 222 2.49 -1.01 -25.94
C ASP A 222 3.81 -1.76 -26.19
N GLY A 223 4.90 -1.30 -25.56
CA GLY A 223 6.25 -1.82 -25.76
C GLY A 223 7.08 -1.00 -26.75
N THR A 224 6.44 -0.13 -27.55
CA THR A 224 7.10 0.75 -28.54
C THR A 224 6.65 2.20 -28.43
N LYS A 225 5.36 2.42 -28.26
CA LYS A 225 4.73 3.75 -28.26
C LYS A 225 3.98 3.99 -26.95
N LEU A 226 4.10 5.20 -26.44
CA LEU A 226 3.32 5.73 -25.33
C LEU A 226 2.20 6.63 -25.84
N THR A 227 0.96 6.34 -25.47
CA THR A 227 -0.23 7.15 -25.79
C THR A 227 -0.86 7.66 -24.52
N ASN A 228 -1.56 8.81 -24.58
CA ASN A 228 -2.26 9.40 -23.44
C ASN A 228 -3.74 9.53 -23.77
N LEU A 229 -4.59 8.99 -22.89
CA LEU A 229 -6.02 9.29 -22.85
C LEU A 229 -6.21 10.54 -21.98
N SER A 230 -6.65 11.62 -22.58
CA SER A 230 -6.84 12.92 -21.94
C SER A 230 -8.32 13.29 -21.88
N GLU A 231 -8.63 14.47 -21.30
CA GLU A 231 -9.99 15.03 -21.34
C GLU A 231 -10.55 15.16 -22.76
N LYS A 232 -9.69 15.33 -23.78
CA LYS A 232 -10.12 15.38 -25.19
C LYS A 232 -10.70 14.06 -25.67
N GLU A 233 -10.30 12.95 -25.07
CA GLU A 233 -10.86 11.62 -25.34
C GLU A 233 -12.03 11.28 -24.40
N GLY A 234 -12.51 12.22 -23.58
CA GLY A 234 -13.77 12.09 -22.83
C GLY A 234 -13.62 11.72 -21.35
N LEU A 235 -12.40 11.70 -20.78
CA LEU A 235 -12.19 11.37 -19.36
C LEU A 235 -12.67 12.45 -18.37
N GLN A 236 -13.00 13.64 -18.82
CA GLN A 236 -13.46 14.78 -17.99
C GLN A 236 -12.49 15.17 -16.85
N SER A 237 -11.41 14.45 -16.65
CA SER A 237 -10.35 14.73 -15.68
C SER A 237 -9.06 14.06 -16.10
N ASN A 238 -7.95 14.76 -15.88
CA ASN A 238 -6.60 14.18 -16.02
C ASN A 238 -6.06 13.61 -14.69
N PHE A 239 -6.73 13.85 -13.58
CA PHE A 239 -6.36 13.22 -12.31
C PHE A 239 -6.96 11.82 -12.26
N ILE A 240 -6.10 10.82 -12.41
CA ILE A 240 -6.46 9.40 -12.44
C ILE A 240 -5.96 8.73 -11.17
N GLY A 241 -6.88 8.18 -10.38
CA GLY A 241 -6.52 7.51 -9.12
C GLY A 241 -6.08 6.06 -9.33
N GLN A 242 -6.89 5.29 -10.06
CA GLN A 242 -6.65 3.86 -10.27
C GLN A 242 -7.22 3.39 -11.60
N ILE A 243 -6.57 2.37 -12.18
CA ILE A 243 -7.04 1.67 -13.37
C ILE A 243 -7.06 0.19 -13.04
N ILE A 244 -8.11 -0.53 -13.46
CA ILE A 244 -8.17 -1.99 -13.45
C ILE A 244 -8.73 -2.50 -14.78
N GLU A 245 -8.22 -3.63 -15.26
CA GLU A 245 -8.81 -4.36 -16.37
C GLU A 245 -9.91 -5.27 -15.84
N SER A 246 -11.10 -5.14 -16.41
CA SER A 246 -12.25 -6.00 -16.11
C SER A 246 -12.05 -7.39 -16.72
N LYS A 247 -12.68 -8.41 -16.13
CA LYS A 247 -12.72 -9.77 -16.69
C LYS A 247 -13.34 -9.84 -18.09
N GLU A 248 -14.14 -8.86 -18.44
CA GLU A 248 -14.74 -8.73 -19.78
C GLU A 248 -13.83 -8.00 -20.80
N GLY A 249 -12.61 -7.56 -20.36
CA GLY A 249 -11.59 -6.95 -21.21
C GLY A 249 -11.76 -5.46 -21.49
N TYR A 250 -12.63 -4.77 -20.76
CA TYR A 250 -12.66 -3.30 -20.71
C TYR A 250 -11.94 -2.80 -19.45
N PHE A 251 -11.77 -1.48 -19.34
CA PHE A 251 -11.05 -0.88 -18.24
C PHE A 251 -11.98 0.00 -17.39
N TRP A 252 -11.83 -0.12 -16.08
CA TRP A 252 -12.38 0.82 -15.12
C TRP A 252 -11.31 1.83 -14.75
N ILE A 253 -11.67 3.11 -14.80
CA ILE A 253 -10.77 4.24 -14.54
C ILE A 253 -11.42 5.13 -13.49
N SER A 254 -10.80 5.21 -12.30
CA SER A 254 -11.24 6.13 -11.26
C SER A 254 -10.60 7.50 -11.44
N THR A 255 -11.40 8.53 -11.32
CA THR A 255 -10.96 9.92 -11.49
C THR A 255 -11.54 10.83 -10.42
N SER A 256 -11.09 12.11 -10.40
CA SER A 256 -11.69 13.15 -9.56
C SER A 256 -13.09 13.60 -10.03
N LYS A 257 -13.56 13.15 -11.19
CA LYS A 257 -14.86 13.51 -11.78
C LYS A 257 -15.81 12.32 -11.94
N GLY A 258 -15.45 11.16 -11.41
CA GLY A 258 -16.29 9.96 -11.48
C GLY A 258 -15.54 8.71 -11.87
N LEU A 259 -16.32 7.67 -12.13
CA LEU A 259 -15.89 6.36 -12.57
C LEU A 259 -16.16 6.22 -14.07
N PHE A 260 -15.11 5.89 -14.82
CA PHE A 260 -15.20 5.73 -16.27
C PHE A 260 -15.00 4.28 -16.69
N LYS A 261 -15.77 3.87 -17.69
CA LYS A 261 -15.59 2.62 -18.41
C LYS A 261 -14.98 2.91 -19.78
N TYR A 262 -13.88 2.22 -20.13
CA TYR A 262 -13.21 2.31 -21.41
C TYR A 262 -13.12 0.94 -22.07
N ASP A 263 -13.66 0.79 -23.26
CA ASP A 263 -13.69 -0.48 -24.02
C ASP A 263 -12.61 -0.59 -25.12
N GLY A 264 -11.72 0.38 -25.19
CA GLY A 264 -10.69 0.50 -26.22
C GLY A 264 -11.04 1.52 -27.31
N ASN A 265 -12.31 1.93 -27.41
CA ASN A 265 -12.81 2.89 -28.39
C ASN A 265 -13.57 4.05 -27.75
N THR A 266 -14.46 3.74 -26.81
CA THR A 266 -15.35 4.70 -26.17
C THR A 266 -15.08 4.82 -24.68
N ILE A 267 -15.19 6.02 -24.15
CA ILE A 267 -15.09 6.33 -22.73
C ILE A 267 -16.46 6.82 -22.25
N VAL A 268 -16.99 6.18 -21.20
CA VAL A 268 -18.29 6.53 -20.64
C VAL A 268 -18.18 6.76 -19.14
N ASN A 269 -18.65 7.90 -18.64
CA ASN A 269 -18.80 8.14 -17.21
C ASN A 269 -20.04 7.38 -16.71
N VAL A 270 -19.83 6.29 -15.98
CA VAL A 270 -20.94 5.47 -15.48
C VAL A 270 -21.59 6.06 -14.24
N THR A 271 -20.93 7.00 -13.56
CA THR A 271 -21.42 7.65 -12.33
C THR A 271 -21.98 9.07 -12.55
N GLU A 272 -22.13 9.51 -13.79
CA GLU A 272 -22.55 10.87 -14.13
C GLU A 272 -23.87 11.30 -13.44
N ASN A 273 -24.82 10.40 -13.31
CA ASN A 273 -26.09 10.65 -12.66
C ASN A 273 -26.16 10.17 -11.19
N LEU A 274 -25.07 9.60 -10.67
CA LEU A 274 -24.99 9.05 -9.30
C LEU A 274 -24.33 10.03 -8.34
N LEU A 275 -23.32 10.73 -8.80
CA LEU A 275 -22.44 11.56 -7.99
C LEU A 275 -22.59 13.02 -8.33
N ASN A 276 -22.34 13.91 -7.37
CA ASN A 276 -22.23 15.34 -7.64
C ASN A 276 -20.95 15.61 -8.45
N GLN A 277 -20.92 16.73 -9.16
CA GLN A 277 -19.86 17.07 -10.14
C GLN A 277 -18.42 17.03 -9.62
N ASN A 278 -18.19 17.01 -8.32
CA ASN A 278 -16.86 17.02 -7.71
C ASN A 278 -16.62 15.83 -6.79
N ASP A 279 -17.48 14.83 -6.85
CA ASP A 279 -17.35 13.62 -6.06
C ASP A 279 -16.42 12.64 -6.79
N GLY A 280 -15.15 12.69 -6.43
CA GLY A 280 -14.14 11.78 -6.98
C GLY A 280 -14.32 10.34 -6.51
N ILE A 281 -13.83 9.43 -7.31
CA ILE A 281 -13.71 8.00 -6.99
C ILE A 281 -12.32 7.74 -6.42
N GLY A 282 -12.28 7.05 -5.29
CA GLY A 282 -11.02 6.61 -4.68
C GLY A 282 -10.55 5.26 -5.22
N CYS A 283 -10.41 4.26 -4.32
CA CYS A 283 -10.03 2.91 -4.72
C CYS A 283 -11.19 2.14 -5.35
N ILE A 284 -10.85 1.26 -6.29
CA ILE A 284 -11.77 0.40 -7.03
C ILE A 284 -11.27 -1.04 -7.01
N LEU A 285 -12.20 -1.99 -7.02
CA LEU A 285 -11.93 -3.43 -7.13
C LEU A 285 -13.08 -4.10 -7.89
N GLU A 286 -12.78 -4.90 -8.91
CA GLU A 286 -13.74 -5.87 -9.45
C GLU A 286 -13.54 -7.21 -8.76
N ASP A 287 -14.57 -7.70 -8.07
CA ASP A 287 -14.51 -8.98 -7.37
C ASP A 287 -14.59 -10.17 -8.33
N LYS A 288 -14.45 -11.39 -7.80
CA LYS A 288 -14.49 -12.61 -8.61
C LYS A 288 -15.81 -12.83 -9.34
N ASN A 289 -16.90 -12.23 -8.89
CA ASN A 289 -18.24 -12.33 -9.49
C ASN A 289 -18.49 -11.24 -10.53
N GLY A 290 -17.51 -10.35 -10.79
CA GLY A 290 -17.65 -9.21 -11.69
C GLY A 290 -18.37 -8.02 -11.08
N THR A 291 -18.61 -8.01 -9.77
CA THR A 291 -19.12 -6.83 -9.09
C THR A 291 -18.00 -5.83 -8.86
N LEU A 292 -18.16 -4.62 -9.31
CA LEU A 292 -17.22 -3.54 -9.05
C LEU A 292 -17.55 -2.88 -7.72
N TRP A 293 -16.55 -2.79 -6.86
CA TRP A 293 -16.60 -2.11 -5.57
C TRP A 293 -15.76 -0.85 -5.62
N PHE A 294 -16.28 0.25 -5.08
CA PHE A 294 -15.54 1.50 -5.04
C PHE A 294 -16.00 2.41 -3.90
N ASN A 295 -15.16 3.35 -3.51
CA ASN A 295 -15.56 4.43 -2.62
C ASN A 295 -15.66 5.74 -3.39
N ALA A 296 -16.69 6.50 -3.04
CA ALA A 296 -16.94 7.86 -3.52
C ALA A 296 -17.08 8.80 -2.34
N ASN A 297 -16.98 10.12 -2.56
CA ASN A 297 -17.13 11.10 -1.49
C ASN A 297 -16.29 10.78 -0.24
N LYS A 298 -15.11 10.22 -0.46
CA LYS A 298 -14.17 9.78 0.57
C LYS A 298 -14.65 8.60 1.42
N ARG A 299 -15.95 8.45 1.71
CA ARG A 299 -16.47 7.46 2.67
C ARG A 299 -17.65 6.63 2.18
N ASP A 300 -18.34 7.04 1.14
CA ASP A 300 -19.45 6.26 0.64
C ASP A 300 -18.95 5.09 -0.18
N ILE A 301 -19.38 3.89 0.18
CA ILE A 301 -18.99 2.65 -0.49
C ILE A 301 -20.16 2.17 -1.33
N TYR A 302 -19.86 1.84 -2.56
CA TYR A 302 -20.82 1.36 -3.55
C TYR A 302 -20.35 0.04 -4.15
N SER A 303 -21.32 -0.79 -4.49
CA SER A 303 -21.15 -1.88 -5.44
C SER A 303 -21.87 -1.52 -6.74
N TYR A 304 -21.33 -1.98 -7.88
CA TYR A 304 -21.94 -1.84 -9.21
C TYR A 304 -21.96 -3.19 -9.89
N SER A 305 -23.15 -3.68 -10.20
CA SER A 305 -23.37 -4.93 -10.91
C SER A 305 -24.65 -4.83 -11.73
N ASN A 306 -24.69 -5.44 -12.92
CA ASN A 306 -25.85 -5.44 -13.81
C ASN A 306 -26.41 -4.03 -14.08
N LYS A 307 -25.53 -3.03 -14.22
CA LYS A 307 -25.88 -1.61 -14.40
C LYS A 307 -26.61 -0.96 -13.21
N VAL A 308 -26.61 -1.60 -12.04
CA VAL A 308 -27.23 -1.10 -10.81
C VAL A 308 -26.16 -0.72 -9.80
N PHE A 309 -26.25 0.48 -9.25
CA PHE A 309 -25.44 0.92 -8.11
C PHE A 309 -26.19 0.62 -6.81
N THR A 310 -25.49 0.05 -5.87
CA THR A 310 -25.99 -0.16 -4.52
C THR A 310 -25.04 0.48 -3.53
N LYS A 311 -25.54 1.45 -2.77
CA LYS A 311 -24.78 2.06 -1.66
C LYS A 311 -24.83 1.14 -0.45
N ILE A 312 -23.67 0.91 0.18
CA ILE A 312 -23.62 0.18 1.43
C ILE A 312 -23.92 1.14 2.57
N GLU A 313 -25.11 1.02 3.13
CA GLU A 313 -25.55 1.86 4.25
C GLU A 313 -24.97 1.36 5.57
N SER A 314 -24.43 2.29 6.37
CA SER A 314 -24.11 2.05 7.77
C SER A 314 -25.21 2.62 8.62
N LYS A 315 -25.55 1.97 9.72
CA LYS A 315 -26.50 2.52 10.69
C LYS A 315 -25.96 3.83 11.29
N GLU A 316 -26.87 4.67 11.75
CA GLU A 316 -26.53 5.85 12.53
C GLU A 316 -25.67 5.42 13.73
N ASN A 317 -24.48 6.05 13.90
CA ASN A 317 -23.44 5.68 14.86
C ASN A 317 -22.57 4.43 14.55
N GLU A 318 -22.76 3.73 13.42
CA GLU A 318 -21.79 2.73 12.95
C GLU A 318 -20.64 3.45 12.22
N PHE A 319 -19.40 2.98 12.48
CA PHE A 319 -18.23 3.53 11.80
C PHE A 319 -18.23 3.14 10.32
N LYS A 320 -18.11 4.14 9.44
CA LYS A 320 -17.87 3.92 8.00
C LYS A 320 -16.36 3.85 7.73
N PRO A 321 -15.86 2.79 7.06
CA PRO A 321 -14.48 2.76 6.61
C PRO A 321 -14.16 3.96 5.71
N PHE A 322 -12.92 4.43 5.79
CA PHE A 322 -12.34 5.33 4.79
C PHE A 322 -11.22 4.57 4.10
N PRO A 323 -11.54 3.77 3.07
CA PRO A 323 -10.57 2.88 2.49
C PRO A 323 -9.58 3.61 1.59
N PHE A 324 -8.32 3.21 1.67
CA PHE A 324 -7.28 3.47 0.68
C PHE A 324 -7.14 2.29 -0.28
N THR A 325 -7.54 1.09 0.17
CA THR A 325 -7.53 -0.12 -0.63
C THR A 325 -8.78 -0.95 -0.33
N ILE A 326 -9.42 -1.45 -1.37
CA ILE A 326 -10.41 -2.52 -1.32
C ILE A 326 -9.71 -3.77 -1.84
N TYR A 327 -9.85 -4.88 -1.12
CA TYR A 327 -9.16 -6.13 -1.43
C TYR A 327 -10.10 -7.33 -1.30
N GLN A 328 -10.01 -8.31 -2.20
CA GLN A 328 -10.69 -9.58 -2.06
C GLN A 328 -9.65 -10.66 -1.74
N ASP A 329 -9.82 -11.36 -0.62
CA ASP A 329 -8.92 -12.42 -0.20
C ASP A 329 -9.24 -13.76 -0.90
N LYS A 330 -8.40 -14.76 -0.67
CA LYS A 330 -8.53 -16.10 -1.27
C LYS A 330 -9.75 -16.89 -0.77
N GLN A 331 -10.39 -16.42 0.30
CA GLN A 331 -11.66 -16.91 0.82
C GLN A 331 -12.86 -16.09 0.32
N ASP A 332 -12.62 -15.22 -0.68
CA ASP A 332 -13.63 -14.33 -1.28
C ASP A 332 -14.20 -13.25 -0.38
N ARG A 333 -13.57 -13.02 0.77
CA ARG A 333 -14.00 -11.97 1.70
C ARG A 333 -13.51 -10.62 1.20
N LEU A 334 -14.38 -9.61 1.29
CA LEU A 334 -14.06 -8.24 0.90
C LEU A 334 -13.52 -7.45 2.09
N TRP A 335 -12.36 -6.85 1.88
CA TRP A 335 -11.66 -6.04 2.86
C TRP A 335 -11.59 -4.59 2.42
N PHE A 336 -11.75 -3.70 3.39
CA PHE A 336 -11.67 -2.25 3.24
C PHE A 336 -10.66 -1.75 4.25
N VAL A 337 -9.44 -1.42 3.79
CA VAL A 337 -8.36 -0.98 4.66
C VAL A 337 -8.01 0.48 4.42
N GLY A 338 -7.84 1.23 5.50
CA GLY A 338 -7.63 2.67 5.38
C GLY A 338 -7.43 3.34 6.73
N LEU A 339 -8.06 4.51 6.88
CA LEU A 339 -8.10 5.21 8.18
C LEU A 339 -8.88 4.38 9.20
N LYS A 340 -8.34 4.32 10.41
CA LYS A 340 -8.86 3.55 11.56
C LYS A 340 -8.86 2.03 11.37
N GLY A 341 -7.99 1.50 10.49
CA GLY A 341 -7.67 0.09 10.44
C GLY A 341 -8.26 -0.69 9.28
N ALA A 342 -8.60 -1.95 9.56
CA ALA A 342 -9.13 -2.91 8.60
C ALA A 342 -10.57 -3.27 8.92
N TYR A 343 -11.37 -3.38 7.87
CA TYR A 343 -12.77 -3.77 7.94
C TYR A 343 -13.04 -4.85 6.90
N ARG A 344 -13.90 -5.78 7.25
CA ARG A 344 -14.40 -6.81 6.36
C ARG A 344 -15.91 -6.63 6.16
N LEU A 345 -16.38 -6.80 4.92
CA LEU A 345 -17.82 -6.72 4.63
C LEU A 345 -18.46 -8.10 4.80
N GLU A 346 -19.45 -8.21 5.70
CA GLU A 346 -20.21 -9.43 5.95
C GLU A 346 -21.71 -9.07 6.06
N ASN A 347 -22.54 -9.70 5.26
CA ASN A 347 -23.99 -9.47 5.26
C ASN A 347 -24.35 -7.96 5.18
N ASN A 348 -23.67 -7.22 4.30
CA ASN A 348 -23.79 -5.77 4.14
C ASN A 348 -23.44 -4.94 5.39
N LYS A 349 -22.63 -5.49 6.31
CA LYS A 349 -22.11 -4.79 7.49
C LYS A 349 -20.61 -4.80 7.51
N PHE A 350 -20.00 -3.70 7.95
CA PHE A 350 -18.57 -3.62 8.17
C PHE A 350 -18.18 -4.18 9.54
N ILE A 351 -17.42 -5.23 9.55
CA ILE A 351 -16.83 -5.84 10.75
C ILE A 351 -15.42 -5.32 10.91
N ASN A 352 -15.13 -4.66 12.02
CA ASN A 352 -13.78 -4.22 12.31
C ASN A 352 -12.88 -5.42 12.62
N VAL A 353 -11.80 -5.58 11.87
CA VAL A 353 -10.79 -6.59 12.13
C VAL A 353 -9.62 -5.93 12.86
N ASN A 354 -9.39 -6.40 14.07
CA ASN A 354 -8.36 -5.88 14.96
C ASN A 354 -7.31 -6.95 15.30
N ARG A 355 -6.40 -6.66 16.22
CA ARG A 355 -5.31 -7.56 16.64
C ARG A 355 -5.79 -8.91 17.18
N MET A 356 -7.01 -8.95 17.72
CA MET A 356 -7.63 -10.15 18.30
C MET A 356 -8.57 -10.85 17.31
N GLY A 357 -8.75 -10.31 16.11
CA GLY A 357 -9.64 -10.82 15.09
C GLY A 357 -10.91 -9.96 14.92
N PRO A 358 -11.96 -10.51 14.27
CA PRO A 358 -12.00 -11.84 13.61
C PRO A 358 -11.20 -11.87 12.29
N TRP A 359 -10.33 -12.87 12.13
CA TRP A 359 -9.45 -13.06 10.96
C TRP A 359 -10.09 -13.93 9.88
#